data_b87eebf29ae5751ced5ff9d3bb59fc6d
#
_entry.id   b87eebf29ae5751ced5ff9d3bb59fc6d
#
_cell.length_a   1.000
_cell.length_b   1.000
_cell.length_c   1.000
_cell.angle_alpha   90.00
_cell.angle_beta   90.00
_cell.angle_gamma   90.00
#
_symmetry.space_group_name_H-M   'P 1'
#
loop_
_entity.id
_entity.type
_entity.pdbx_description
1 polymer ?
#
loop_
_entity_poly.entity_id
_entity_poly.type
_entity_poly.pdbx_seq_one_letter_code
_entity_poly.pdbx_strand_id
1 'polypeptide(L)'
;MINNSSTLIHCICERFSAKKDVAAAFVWLHYRLEEGQECSTQKINSYFEQANLPKYNVTYLKEDLRKHRNILSIKGGGYKPTRTLLLELDAEFNQFLLKTEEVVCEGLILPTSLYENTRGYIETLGKQINASYEHNIYDGCSVLMRRLLEILLIHSYEATGNITVIQDGDGYKNLSVIINDIIQ
;
A
#
# COMPACT_ATOMS: atom_id res chain seq x y z
N MET A 1 0.78 7.14 -0.38
CA MET A 1 0.45 7.15 1.08
C MET A 1 -0.87 7.87 1.44
N ILE A 2 -1.54 8.56 0.51
CA ILE A 2 -2.66 9.48 0.82
C ILE A 2 -4.05 8.85 0.61
N ASN A 3 -4.21 7.86 -0.26
CA ASN A 3 -5.54 7.33 -0.59
C ASN A 3 -6.16 6.42 0.49
N ASN A 4 -5.37 5.64 1.23
CA ASN A 4 -5.93 4.74 2.23
C ASN A 4 -6.44 5.45 3.50
N SER A 5 -5.80 6.55 3.93
CA SER A 5 -6.27 7.27 5.11
C SER A 5 -7.58 8.01 4.88
N SER A 6 -7.82 8.55 3.69
CA SER A 6 -9.07 9.23 3.34
C SER A 6 -10.23 8.24 3.27
N THR A 7 -10.02 7.06 2.66
CA THR A 7 -11.02 5.99 2.61
C THR A 7 -11.36 5.49 4.01
N LEU A 8 -10.34 5.27 4.86
CA LEU A 8 -10.53 4.82 6.23
C LEU A 8 -11.30 5.84 7.08
N ILE A 9 -11.01 7.14 6.94
CA ILE A 9 -11.76 8.21 7.59
C ILE A 9 -13.24 8.15 7.19
N HIS A 10 -13.53 7.89 5.92
CA HIS A 10 -14.91 7.79 5.42
C HIS A 10 -15.63 6.57 6.01
N CYS A 11 -14.99 5.40 6.01
CA CYS A 11 -15.52 4.17 6.62
C CYS A 11 -15.80 4.34 8.13
N ILE A 12 -14.92 5.04 8.87
CA ILE A 12 -15.15 5.37 10.27
C ILE A 12 -16.43 6.22 10.44
N CYS A 13 -16.62 7.22 9.58
CA CYS A 13 -17.78 8.09 9.66
C CYS A 13 -19.10 7.38 9.30
N GLU A 14 -19.06 6.40 8.40
CA GLU A 14 -20.22 5.56 8.07
C GLU A 14 -20.57 4.58 9.20
N ARG A 15 -19.54 4.05 9.86
CA ARG A 15 -19.70 3.07 10.95
C ARG A 15 -20.29 3.66 12.22
N PHE A 16 -19.88 4.87 12.58
CA PHE A 16 -20.27 5.51 13.82
C PHE A 16 -21.21 6.70 13.59
N SER A 17 -22.43 6.63 14.14
CA SER A 17 -23.40 7.73 14.04
C SER A 17 -23.20 8.82 15.11
N ALA A 18 -22.72 8.45 16.30
CA ALA A 18 -22.50 9.41 17.37
C ALA A 18 -21.14 10.10 17.24
N LYS A 19 -21.14 11.42 17.22
CA LYS A 19 -19.95 12.26 17.03
C LYS A 19 -18.82 11.97 18.03
N LYS A 20 -19.15 11.60 19.26
CA LYS A 20 -18.19 11.19 20.30
C LYS A 20 -17.45 9.88 19.95
N ASP A 21 -18.16 8.92 19.33
CA ASP A 21 -17.59 7.63 18.97
C ASP A 21 -16.71 7.78 17.71
N VAL A 22 -17.09 8.64 16.76
CA VAL A 22 -16.24 9.06 15.64
C VAL A 22 -14.94 9.70 16.16
N ALA A 23 -15.05 10.60 17.16
CA ALA A 23 -13.86 11.22 17.76
C ALA A 23 -12.95 10.20 18.43
N ALA A 24 -13.51 9.20 19.13
CA ALA A 24 -12.75 8.11 19.72
C ALA A 24 -12.06 7.23 18.66
N ALA A 25 -12.73 6.95 17.55
CA ALA A 25 -12.13 6.23 16.42
C ALA A 25 -11.02 7.04 15.75
N PHE A 26 -11.12 8.36 15.67
CA PHE A 26 -10.02 9.21 15.18
C PHE A 26 -8.82 9.25 16.12
N VAL A 27 -9.01 9.11 17.44
CA VAL A 27 -7.90 8.90 18.39
C VAL A 27 -7.18 7.57 18.10
N TRP A 28 -7.94 6.48 17.85
CA TRP A 28 -7.39 5.21 17.44
C TRP A 28 -6.64 5.31 16.11
N LEU A 29 -7.22 5.95 15.10
CA LEU A 29 -6.61 6.14 13.78
C LEU A 29 -5.27 6.86 13.91
N HIS A 30 -5.23 7.98 14.65
CA HIS A 30 -3.99 8.72 14.88
C HIS A 30 -2.93 7.86 15.57
N TYR A 31 -3.32 7.12 16.61
CA TYR A 31 -2.44 6.23 17.34
C TYR A 31 -1.79 5.16 16.45
N ARG A 32 -2.52 4.68 15.43
CA ARG A 32 -2.02 3.70 14.45
C ARG A 32 -1.13 4.34 13.39
N LEU A 33 -1.48 5.50 12.89
CA LEU A 33 -0.72 6.21 11.85
C LEU A 33 0.60 6.79 12.38
N GLU A 34 0.61 7.27 13.61
CA GLU A 34 1.76 7.96 14.23
C GLU A 34 2.46 7.09 15.29
N GLU A 35 2.50 5.79 15.09
CA GLU A 35 3.27 4.80 15.89
C GLU A 35 3.09 4.92 17.42
N GLY A 36 1.85 5.11 17.87
CA GLY A 36 1.51 5.15 19.28
C GLY A 36 1.56 6.53 19.95
N GLN A 37 1.66 7.60 19.14
CA GLN A 37 1.62 8.97 19.64
C GLN A 37 0.23 9.36 20.16
N GLU A 38 0.22 10.33 21.07
CA GLU A 38 -1.03 10.88 21.62
C GLU A 38 -1.69 11.82 20.61
N CYS A 39 -3.02 11.74 20.55
CA CYS A 39 -3.82 12.56 19.68
C CYS A 39 -4.28 13.83 20.41
N SER A 40 -4.04 14.99 19.83
CA SER A 40 -4.55 16.28 20.33
C SER A 40 -5.96 16.58 19.80
N THR A 41 -6.69 17.44 20.51
CA THR A 41 -8.02 17.91 20.04
C THR A 41 -7.97 18.63 18.70
N GLN A 42 -6.84 19.28 18.39
CA GLN A 42 -6.63 19.94 17.10
C GLN A 42 -6.51 18.90 15.98
N LYS A 43 -5.77 17.83 16.22
CA LYS A 43 -5.59 16.74 15.26
C LYS A 43 -6.91 15.98 15.03
N ILE A 44 -7.70 15.74 16.08
CA ILE A 44 -9.05 15.14 15.92
C ILE A 44 -9.92 16.02 15.02
N ASN A 45 -9.92 17.34 15.23
CA ASN A 45 -10.68 18.25 14.39
C ASN A 45 -10.17 18.32 12.95
N SER A 46 -8.88 18.10 12.69
CA SER A 46 -8.37 17.98 11.32
C SER A 46 -8.91 16.74 10.61
N TYR A 47 -9.17 15.64 11.32
CA TYR A 47 -9.82 14.47 10.73
C TYR A 47 -11.30 14.71 10.42
N PHE A 48 -12.02 15.48 11.27
CA PHE A 48 -13.38 15.93 10.96
C PHE A 48 -13.43 16.79 9.69
N GLU A 49 -12.45 17.67 9.49
CA GLU A 49 -12.31 18.48 8.25
C GLU A 49 -12.04 17.59 7.04
N GLN A 50 -11.13 16.62 7.15
CA GLN A 50 -10.83 15.66 6.08
C GLN A 50 -12.05 14.80 5.71
N ALA A 51 -12.92 14.53 6.68
CA ALA A 51 -14.20 13.84 6.47
C ALA A 51 -15.31 14.74 5.91
N ASN A 52 -15.04 16.01 5.62
CA ASN A 52 -16.05 17.02 5.27
C ASN A 52 -17.16 17.16 6.32
N LEU A 53 -16.84 16.91 7.58
CA LEU A 53 -17.76 17.07 8.70
C LEU A 53 -17.48 18.38 9.46
N PRO A 54 -18.50 18.99 10.07
CA PRO A 54 -18.31 20.19 10.87
C PRO A 54 -17.42 19.90 12.07
N LYS A 55 -16.48 20.81 12.33
CA LYS A 55 -15.57 20.74 13.50
C LYS A 55 -16.34 20.45 14.79
N TYR A 56 -15.72 19.69 15.66
CA TYR A 56 -16.23 19.47 17.00
C TYR A 56 -15.85 20.66 17.90
N ASN A 57 -16.82 21.22 18.63
CA ASN A 57 -16.51 22.21 19.63
C ASN A 57 -15.50 21.65 20.66
N VAL A 58 -14.38 22.34 20.84
CA VAL A 58 -13.24 21.84 21.62
C VAL A 58 -13.62 21.54 23.08
N THR A 59 -14.52 22.33 23.67
CA THR A 59 -14.98 22.11 25.06
C THR A 59 -15.79 20.82 25.18
N TYR A 60 -16.76 20.62 24.31
CA TYR A 60 -17.57 19.40 24.28
C TYR A 60 -16.72 18.17 23.89
N LEU A 61 -15.80 18.32 22.93
CA LEU A 61 -14.90 17.23 22.56
C LEU A 61 -14.05 16.76 23.75
N LYS A 62 -13.48 17.70 24.53
CA LYS A 62 -12.70 17.36 25.73
C LYS A 62 -13.56 16.65 26.79
N GLU A 63 -14.80 17.10 26.97
CA GLU A 63 -15.73 16.52 27.94
C GLU A 63 -16.15 15.10 27.53
N ASP A 64 -16.50 14.91 26.25
CA ASP A 64 -16.94 13.64 25.72
C ASP A 64 -15.79 12.60 25.71
N LEU A 65 -14.59 13.00 25.33
CA LEU A 65 -13.42 12.09 25.38
C LEU A 65 -13.02 11.71 26.82
N ARG A 66 -13.17 12.62 27.79
CA ARG A 66 -12.92 12.31 29.20
C ARG A 66 -13.94 11.32 29.78
N LYS A 67 -15.20 11.38 29.33
CA LYS A 67 -16.28 10.47 29.73
C LYS A 67 -16.27 9.16 28.93
N HIS A 68 -15.54 9.11 27.83
CA HIS A 68 -15.55 7.95 26.96
C HIS A 68 -14.74 6.81 27.56
N ARG A 69 -15.41 5.67 27.82
CA ARG A 69 -14.81 4.49 28.52
C ARG A 69 -13.57 3.91 27.83
N ASN A 70 -13.47 4.10 26.53
CA ASN A 70 -12.41 3.50 25.71
C ASN A 70 -11.28 4.49 25.36
N ILE A 71 -11.25 5.68 25.98
CA ILE A 71 -10.23 6.71 25.79
C ILE A 71 -9.54 7.03 27.10
N LEU A 72 -8.22 7.11 27.03
CA LEU A 72 -7.35 7.53 28.14
C LEU A 72 -6.92 8.98 27.92
N SER A 73 -7.23 9.84 28.91
CA SER A 73 -6.71 11.22 28.94
C SER A 73 -5.33 11.24 29.57
N ILE A 74 -4.37 11.91 28.93
CA ILE A 74 -2.98 11.98 29.37
C ILE A 74 -2.68 13.35 29.97
N LYS A 75 -1.77 13.38 30.97
CA LYS A 75 -1.26 14.62 31.54
C LYS A 75 -0.52 15.40 30.46
N GLY A 76 -1.07 16.53 30.03
CA GLY A 76 -0.55 17.31 28.89
C GLY A 76 -1.61 17.61 27.83
N GLY A 77 -2.80 16.98 27.92
CA GLY A 77 -3.96 17.28 27.06
C GLY A 77 -4.09 16.39 25.83
N GLY A 78 -3.32 15.30 25.76
CA GLY A 78 -3.43 14.29 24.73
C GLY A 78 -4.39 13.15 25.11
N TYR A 79 -4.77 12.36 24.11
CA TYR A 79 -5.67 11.22 24.23
C TYR A 79 -5.05 9.98 23.59
N LYS A 80 -5.25 8.81 24.24
CA LYS A 80 -4.87 7.50 23.69
C LYS A 80 -6.04 6.54 23.75
N PRO A 81 -6.14 5.59 22.82
CA PRO A 81 -7.17 4.55 22.89
C PRO A 81 -6.80 3.54 23.99
N THR A 82 -7.82 2.94 24.63
CA THR A 82 -7.62 1.77 25.50
C THR A 82 -7.30 0.54 24.66
N ARG A 83 -6.75 -0.50 25.33
CA ARG A 83 -6.50 -1.79 24.69
C ARG A 83 -7.75 -2.41 24.08
N THR A 84 -8.90 -2.21 24.70
CA THR A 84 -10.20 -2.71 24.20
C THR A 84 -10.54 -2.06 22.86
N LEU A 85 -10.42 -0.72 22.77
CA LEU A 85 -10.70 0.00 21.53
C LEU A 85 -9.70 -0.38 20.41
N LEU A 86 -8.42 -0.57 20.77
CA LEU A 86 -7.41 -1.04 19.82
C LEU A 86 -7.79 -2.38 19.21
N LEU A 87 -8.13 -3.37 20.04
CA LEU A 87 -8.49 -4.71 19.56
C LEU A 87 -9.76 -4.71 18.71
N GLU A 88 -10.76 -3.92 19.11
CA GLU A 88 -12.04 -3.80 18.42
C GLU A 88 -11.87 -3.19 17.02
N LEU A 89 -11.22 -2.02 16.95
CA LEU A 89 -11.05 -1.32 15.68
C LEU A 89 -9.95 -1.92 14.79
N ASP A 90 -8.94 -2.55 15.37
CA ASP A 90 -7.95 -3.30 14.60
C ASP A 90 -8.58 -4.51 13.89
N ALA A 91 -9.48 -5.23 14.56
CA ALA A 91 -10.18 -6.36 13.93
C ALA A 91 -11.07 -5.89 12.76
N GLU A 92 -11.69 -4.71 12.88
CA GLU A 92 -12.60 -4.17 11.88
C GLU A 92 -11.87 -3.47 10.72
N PHE A 93 -10.82 -2.70 11.02
CA PHE A 93 -10.17 -1.80 10.06
C PHE A 93 -8.73 -2.16 9.71
N ASN A 94 -8.18 -3.28 10.20
CA ASN A 94 -6.78 -3.64 10.00
C ASN A 94 -6.39 -3.75 8.52
N GLN A 95 -7.31 -4.21 7.66
CA GLN A 95 -7.11 -4.27 6.22
C GLN A 95 -6.73 -2.92 5.58
N PHE A 96 -7.18 -1.79 6.17
CA PHE A 96 -6.85 -0.44 5.72
C PHE A 96 -5.53 0.09 6.30
N LEU A 97 -5.06 -0.49 7.42
CA LEU A 97 -3.84 -0.09 8.12
C LEU A 97 -2.63 -0.93 7.72
N LEU A 98 -2.86 -2.07 7.11
CA LEU A 98 -1.76 -2.82 6.53
C LEU A 98 -1.06 -1.86 5.57
N LYS A 99 0.19 -1.56 5.87
CA LYS A 99 1.14 -0.96 4.93
C LYS A 99 1.43 -2.02 3.87
N THR A 100 0.41 -2.39 3.12
CA THR A 100 0.67 -2.98 1.82
C THR A 100 1.34 -1.86 1.03
N GLU A 101 2.44 -2.14 0.41
CA GLU A 101 2.95 -1.35 -0.70
C GLU A 101 1.95 -1.49 -1.87
N GLU A 102 0.68 -1.21 -1.59
CA GLU A 102 -0.32 -1.03 -2.63
C GLU A 102 -0.02 0.31 -3.29
N VAL A 103 0.91 0.25 -4.19
CA VAL A 103 0.84 1.11 -5.35
C VAL A 103 -0.43 0.65 -6.06
N VAL A 104 -1.55 1.35 -5.83
CA VAL A 104 -2.74 1.21 -6.68
C VAL A 104 -2.31 1.76 -8.03
N CYS A 105 -1.74 0.90 -8.84
CA CYS A 105 -1.61 1.15 -10.27
C CYS A 105 -3.01 1.02 -10.82
N GLU A 106 -3.66 2.15 -11.06
CA GLU A 106 -4.78 2.23 -12.00
C GLU A 106 -4.21 1.89 -13.38
N GLY A 107 -4.02 0.61 -13.65
CA GLY A 107 -3.51 0.12 -14.93
C GLY A 107 -2.65 -1.13 -14.78
N LEU A 108 -2.40 -1.79 -15.91
CA LEU A 108 -1.49 -2.92 -16.01
C LEU A 108 -0.05 -2.44 -15.76
N ILE A 109 0.71 -3.13 -14.90
CA ILE A 109 2.12 -2.81 -14.65
C ILE A 109 2.95 -2.96 -15.92
N LEU A 110 2.59 -3.94 -16.75
CA LEU A 110 3.13 -4.15 -18.09
C LEU A 110 2.02 -3.92 -19.11
N PRO A 111 2.08 -2.83 -19.92
CA PRO A 111 1.08 -2.57 -20.95
C PRO A 111 0.92 -3.74 -21.92
N THR A 112 -0.31 -4.13 -22.22
CA THR A 112 -0.62 -5.26 -23.11
C THR A 112 0.00 -5.09 -24.50
N SER A 113 0.07 -3.85 -24.97
CA SER A 113 0.68 -3.50 -26.26
C SER A 113 2.16 -3.91 -26.40
N LEU A 114 2.87 -4.15 -25.25
CA LEU A 114 4.26 -4.57 -25.27
C LEU A 114 4.46 -6.08 -25.51
N TYR A 115 3.43 -6.89 -25.27
CA TYR A 115 3.55 -8.35 -25.36
C TYR A 115 2.47 -9.01 -26.22
N GLU A 116 1.37 -8.33 -26.56
CA GLU A 116 0.37 -8.82 -27.50
C GLU A 116 0.97 -9.01 -28.89
N ASN A 117 0.58 -10.09 -29.55
CA ASN A 117 1.08 -10.49 -30.88
C ASN A 117 2.59 -10.81 -30.91
N THR A 118 3.21 -11.06 -29.76
CA THR A 118 4.57 -11.56 -29.65
C THR A 118 4.58 -13.11 -29.64
N ARG A 119 5.73 -13.72 -29.38
CA ARG A 119 5.80 -15.18 -29.21
C ARG A 119 4.93 -15.61 -28.02
N GLY A 120 4.15 -16.68 -28.16
CA GLY A 120 3.12 -17.08 -27.17
C GLY A 120 3.60 -17.22 -25.72
N TYR A 121 4.88 -17.61 -25.50
CA TYR A 121 5.44 -17.67 -24.15
C TYR A 121 5.75 -16.28 -23.56
N ILE A 122 6.07 -15.25 -24.37
CA ILE A 122 6.24 -13.87 -23.93
C ILE A 122 4.89 -13.29 -23.54
N GLU A 123 3.86 -13.54 -24.36
CA GLU A 123 2.49 -13.13 -24.06
C GLU A 123 1.97 -13.77 -22.76
N THR A 124 2.21 -15.06 -22.58
CA THR A 124 1.86 -15.79 -21.35
C THR A 124 2.57 -15.19 -20.13
N LEU A 125 3.88 -14.89 -20.26
CA LEU A 125 4.67 -14.33 -19.19
C LEU A 125 4.20 -12.90 -18.83
N GLY A 126 3.88 -12.07 -19.82
CA GLY A 126 3.31 -10.74 -19.61
C GLY A 126 1.98 -10.78 -18.85
N LYS A 127 1.08 -11.72 -19.20
CA LYS A 127 -0.18 -11.96 -18.48
C LYS A 127 0.08 -12.40 -17.03
N GLN A 128 1.06 -13.29 -16.81
CA GLN A 128 1.41 -13.76 -15.47
C GLN A 128 2.01 -12.64 -14.59
N ILE A 129 2.84 -11.75 -15.17
CA ILE A 129 3.39 -10.58 -14.48
C ILE A 129 2.25 -9.70 -13.98
N ASN A 130 1.32 -9.32 -14.86
CA ASN A 130 0.18 -8.48 -14.50
C ASN A 130 -0.72 -9.14 -13.45
N ALA A 131 -1.04 -10.43 -13.61
CA ALA A 131 -1.85 -11.18 -12.64
C ALA A 131 -1.15 -11.28 -11.27
N SER A 132 0.17 -11.56 -11.24
CA SER A 132 0.93 -11.61 -9.99
C SER A 132 0.93 -10.26 -9.26
N TYR A 133 1.05 -9.17 -10.00
CA TYR A 133 1.01 -7.83 -9.43
C TYR A 133 -0.39 -7.49 -8.90
N GLU A 134 -1.45 -7.77 -9.67
CA GLU A 134 -2.85 -7.55 -9.29
C GLU A 134 -3.22 -8.32 -8.00
N HIS A 135 -2.66 -9.52 -7.83
CA HIS A 135 -2.88 -10.33 -6.62
C HIS A 135 -1.87 -10.08 -5.50
N ASN A 136 -1.08 -8.99 -5.56
CA ASN A 136 -0.08 -8.62 -4.56
C ASN A 136 1.03 -9.67 -4.33
N ILE A 137 1.32 -10.50 -5.33
CA ILE A 137 2.40 -11.50 -5.31
C ILE A 137 3.68 -10.84 -5.86
N TYR A 138 4.19 -9.84 -5.14
CA TYR A 138 5.29 -8.98 -5.63
C TYR A 138 6.60 -9.72 -5.85
N ASP A 139 6.97 -10.66 -4.97
CA ASP A 139 8.16 -11.48 -5.15
C ASP A 139 8.06 -12.34 -6.41
N GLY A 140 6.90 -12.96 -6.63
CA GLY A 140 6.61 -13.71 -7.85
C GLY A 140 6.65 -12.82 -9.09
N CYS A 141 6.06 -11.63 -9.03
CA CYS A 141 6.08 -10.63 -10.09
C CYS A 141 7.54 -10.24 -10.45
N SER A 142 8.37 -9.97 -9.45
CA SER A 142 9.79 -9.60 -9.64
C SER A 142 10.59 -10.70 -10.33
N VAL A 143 10.39 -11.94 -9.95
CA VAL A 143 11.03 -13.12 -10.59
C VAL A 143 10.61 -13.26 -12.05
N LEU A 144 9.29 -13.09 -12.33
CA LEU A 144 8.76 -13.16 -13.69
C LEU A 144 9.25 -12.00 -14.57
N MET A 145 9.33 -10.78 -14.04
CA MET A 145 9.90 -9.62 -14.74
C MET A 145 11.37 -9.84 -15.07
N ARG A 146 12.17 -10.35 -14.13
CA ARG A 146 13.58 -10.71 -14.38
C ARG A 146 13.70 -11.74 -15.49
N ARG A 147 12.84 -12.77 -15.49
CA ARG A 147 12.82 -13.78 -16.54
C ARG A 147 12.44 -13.20 -17.90
N LEU A 148 11.45 -12.31 -17.95
CA LEU A 148 11.08 -11.62 -19.18
C LEU A 148 12.24 -10.81 -19.74
N LEU A 149 12.93 -10.04 -18.89
CA LEU A 149 14.11 -9.27 -19.29
C LEU A 149 15.21 -10.18 -19.88
N GLU A 150 15.52 -11.29 -19.21
CA GLU A 150 16.50 -12.27 -19.68
C GLU A 150 16.16 -12.81 -21.07
N ILE A 151 14.91 -13.21 -21.29
CA ILE A 151 14.42 -13.71 -22.58
C ILE A 151 14.56 -12.64 -23.66
N LEU A 152 14.13 -11.41 -23.38
CA LEU A 152 14.18 -10.30 -24.36
C LEU A 152 15.63 -9.94 -24.74
N LEU A 153 16.55 -9.99 -23.78
CA LEU A 153 17.97 -9.77 -24.06
C LEU A 153 18.56 -10.89 -24.96
N ILE A 154 18.28 -12.15 -24.65
CA ILE A 154 18.70 -13.28 -25.48
C ILE A 154 18.18 -13.10 -26.93
N HIS A 155 16.89 -12.75 -27.09
CA HIS A 155 16.33 -12.50 -28.42
C HIS A 155 16.96 -11.31 -29.13
N SER A 156 17.37 -10.27 -28.40
CA SER A 156 18.08 -9.14 -28.98
C SER A 156 19.44 -9.58 -29.55
N TYR A 157 20.19 -10.41 -28.82
CA TYR A 157 21.45 -10.97 -29.31
C TYR A 157 21.27 -11.95 -30.46
N GLU A 158 20.20 -12.76 -30.45
CA GLU A 158 19.84 -13.61 -31.59
C GLU A 158 19.56 -12.77 -32.85
N ALA A 159 18.73 -11.71 -32.69
CA ALA A 159 18.33 -10.86 -33.82
C ALA A 159 19.50 -10.06 -34.43
N THR A 160 20.51 -9.73 -33.61
CA THR A 160 21.72 -9.03 -34.08
C THR A 160 22.83 -9.98 -34.57
N GLY A 161 22.63 -11.31 -34.49
CA GLY A 161 23.63 -12.31 -34.87
C GLY A 161 24.80 -12.46 -33.89
N ASN A 162 24.70 -11.86 -32.68
CA ASN A 162 25.76 -11.84 -31.68
C ASN A 162 25.53 -12.85 -30.56
N ILE A 163 24.74 -13.89 -30.78
CA ILE A 163 24.34 -14.87 -29.77
C ILE A 163 25.55 -15.55 -29.09
N THR A 164 26.64 -15.74 -29.81
CA THR A 164 27.87 -16.37 -29.31
C THR A 164 28.54 -15.58 -28.16
N VAL A 165 28.30 -14.28 -28.08
CA VAL A 165 28.83 -13.41 -27.02
C VAL A 165 28.26 -13.80 -25.65
N ILE A 166 27.00 -14.21 -25.62
CA ILE A 166 26.29 -14.57 -24.38
C ILE A 166 26.16 -16.07 -24.15
N GLN A 167 26.65 -16.91 -25.06
CA GLN A 167 26.65 -18.37 -24.88
C GLN A 167 27.68 -18.83 -23.83
N ASP A 168 27.30 -19.84 -23.05
CA ASP A 168 28.14 -20.49 -22.05
C ASP A 168 27.85 -22.01 -22.07
N GLY A 169 28.68 -22.79 -22.76
CA GLY A 169 28.41 -24.20 -23.01
C GLY A 169 27.11 -24.43 -23.78
N ASP A 170 26.22 -25.28 -23.24
CA ASP A 170 24.90 -25.56 -23.82
C ASP A 170 23.82 -24.54 -23.40
N GLY A 171 24.20 -23.49 -22.67
CA GLY A 171 23.29 -22.48 -22.13
C GLY A 171 23.73 -21.06 -22.40
N TYR A 172 23.24 -20.14 -21.57
CA TYR A 172 23.58 -18.72 -21.64
C TYR A 172 24.26 -18.26 -20.34
N LYS A 173 25.09 -17.21 -20.45
CA LYS A 173 25.69 -16.53 -19.30
C LYS A 173 24.60 -15.96 -18.36
N ASN A 174 24.98 -15.76 -17.11
CA ASN A 174 24.06 -15.15 -16.13
C ASN A 174 23.61 -13.75 -16.57
N LEU A 175 22.36 -13.40 -16.24
CA LEU A 175 21.76 -12.11 -16.60
C LEU A 175 22.62 -10.90 -16.26
N SER A 176 23.30 -10.91 -15.10
CA SER A 176 24.21 -9.83 -14.70
C SER A 176 25.40 -9.65 -15.65
N VAL A 177 25.91 -10.75 -16.22
CA VAL A 177 27.02 -10.71 -17.19
C VAL A 177 26.51 -10.17 -18.51
N ILE A 178 25.33 -10.59 -18.96
CA ILE A 178 24.69 -10.11 -20.20
C ILE A 178 24.41 -8.61 -20.11
N ILE A 179 23.90 -8.12 -18.99
CA ILE A 179 23.64 -6.69 -18.77
C ILE A 179 24.94 -5.88 -18.81
N ASN A 180 26.00 -6.37 -18.17
CA ASN A 180 27.30 -5.67 -18.16
C ASN A 180 27.92 -5.59 -19.57
N ASP A 181 27.70 -6.58 -20.42
CA ASP A 181 28.17 -6.57 -21.82
C ASP A 181 27.45 -5.49 -22.67
N ILE A 182 26.17 -5.23 -22.38
CA ILE A 182 25.41 -4.20 -23.11
C ILE A 182 25.83 -2.78 -22.74
N ILE A 183 26.32 -2.57 -21.51
CA ILE A 183 26.65 -1.23 -20.98
C ILE A 183 28.08 -0.79 -21.44
N GLN A 184 28.90 -1.71 -21.92
CA GLN A 184 30.23 -1.42 -22.45
C GLN A 184 30.18 -1.01 -23.93
#